data_b5024b1aa0fb360cbda9cad1d14c6754
#
_entry.id   b5024b1aa0fb360cbda9cad1d14c6754
#
_cell.length_a   1.000
_cell.length_b   1.000
_cell.length_c   1.000
_cell.angle_alpha   90.00
_cell.angle_beta   90.00
_cell.angle_gamma   90.00
#
_symmetry.space_group_name_H-M   'P 1'
#
loop_
_entity.id
_entity.type
_entity.pdbx_description
1 polymer ?
#
loop_
_entity_poly.entity_id
_entity_poly.type
_entity_poly.pdbx_seq_one_letter_code
_entity_poly.pdbx_strand_id
1 'polypeptide(L)'
;MSTQEGLIAHWPLAGDVDDVIGGHHGRADTLKYTPGPDGKSASAAEFDGRRSRIRVEDHPDLRLGTGAFTYAARIRCQASMTHVFGDILSKFDSVGRSGLNLHVAGSSPAYSAMSNQRHVHFGIDDGYIGHWEDFGKPEPSNSNVTALVTWQGDLYAGIADAATPEKACRVFRYGGEQRWEDCGRLGGDPNVLSVQSMLVHDDRLYAGSGNWDWDKARGDMPGFTPSKVHVYEYQGGSEWRDLGQVGEGHRVMCLGSFAGDLYAGMDQGAGGGKVFRYSGEDWIDCGAPDGLNIEGFLPSGGALHVSTHGNIYRYEGDATWTCIGKAPHGITQIHCMAEIGGQLWIGTWPQGYVLRLEDSGQWTNTGRLGIPEGLFECNEVMDLRVYNGKLYAALIPKSQVWRYEADGNWTLMNSLASRPDWLPDDVDTWCRVTCLNAYSGQLCAATGSCFSRAEHQDAEDTLGRVHGLRTGQVCSHEHDIGAGWTHVAAVRQGKETRLYINGGLAALAHAPVRTTFDLSNTSPLYIGYGTQTYFKGAIADVRMYGSALTAEAIRSLSVFEE
;
A
#
# COMPACT_ATOMS: atom_id res chain seq x y z
N MET A 1 7.83 29.17 -22.26
CA MET A 1 6.81 29.94 -21.49
C MET A 1 7.48 30.42 -20.21
N SER A 2 7.20 31.66 -19.79
CA SER A 2 7.65 32.15 -18.49
C SER A 2 7.04 31.32 -17.37
N THR A 3 7.76 31.10 -16.28
CA THR A 3 7.25 30.42 -15.07
C THR A 3 6.11 31.15 -14.36
N GLN A 4 5.73 32.33 -14.84
CA GLN A 4 4.60 33.16 -14.39
C GLN A 4 3.35 32.99 -15.27
N GLU A 5 3.48 32.49 -16.49
CA GLU A 5 2.36 32.40 -17.43
C GLU A 5 1.42 31.26 -17.03
N GLY A 6 0.14 31.58 -16.85
CA GLY A 6 -0.89 30.61 -16.44
C GLY A 6 -0.88 30.25 -14.96
N LEU A 7 -0.08 30.92 -14.12
CA LEU A 7 -0.06 30.70 -12.67
C LEU A 7 -1.37 31.22 -12.06
N ILE A 8 -2.13 30.32 -11.43
CA ILE A 8 -3.43 30.59 -10.79
C ILE A 8 -3.25 30.87 -9.30
N ALA A 9 -2.44 30.07 -8.62
CA ALA A 9 -2.20 30.19 -7.20
C ALA A 9 -0.76 29.81 -6.84
N HIS A 10 -0.23 30.46 -5.80
CA HIS A 10 1.09 30.17 -5.26
C HIS A 10 1.10 30.35 -3.74
N TRP A 11 1.28 29.25 -3.04
CA TRP A 11 1.47 29.15 -1.59
C TRP A 11 2.96 28.92 -1.30
N PRO A 12 3.75 29.98 -0.99
CA PRO A 12 5.18 29.81 -0.67
C PRO A 12 5.41 28.97 0.57
N LEU A 13 4.47 29.01 1.53
CA LEU A 13 4.53 28.40 2.86
C LEU A 13 5.72 28.90 3.69
N ALA A 14 5.97 30.20 3.59
CA ALA A 14 7.10 30.89 4.19
C ALA A 14 6.69 31.71 5.41
N GLY A 15 6.20 31.00 6.46
CA GLY A 15 5.75 31.59 7.71
C GLY A 15 4.24 31.82 7.78
N ASP A 16 3.52 31.65 6.67
CA ASP A 16 2.08 31.73 6.55
C ASP A 16 1.54 30.72 5.51
N VAL A 17 0.24 30.75 5.27
CA VAL A 17 -0.47 29.89 4.31
C VAL A 17 -1.17 30.70 3.22
N ASP A 18 -0.68 31.91 2.97
CA ASP A 18 -1.27 32.81 2.02
C ASP A 18 -0.93 32.43 0.57
N ASP A 19 -1.91 32.54 -0.29
CA ASP A 19 -1.73 32.55 -1.74
C ASP A 19 -1.35 33.97 -2.17
N VAL A 20 -0.16 34.13 -2.73
CA VAL A 20 0.40 35.43 -3.13
C VAL A 20 -0.01 35.85 -4.54
N ILE A 21 -0.82 35.08 -5.26
CA ILE A 21 -1.24 35.29 -6.66
C ILE A 21 -2.75 35.47 -6.77
N GLY A 22 -3.54 34.43 -6.49
CA GLY A 22 -4.98 34.38 -6.74
C GLY A 22 -5.85 34.79 -5.54
N GLY A 23 -5.24 34.97 -4.36
CA GLY A 23 -5.96 35.26 -3.12
C GLY A 23 -6.70 34.08 -2.52
N HIS A 24 -6.38 32.85 -2.95
CA HIS A 24 -6.95 31.59 -2.41
C HIS A 24 -6.22 31.18 -1.14
N HIS A 25 -6.32 31.99 -0.09
CA HIS A 25 -5.60 31.78 1.17
C HIS A 25 -6.00 30.48 1.85
N GLY A 26 -5.03 29.78 2.42
CA GLY A 26 -5.23 28.59 3.20
C GLY A 26 -5.70 28.87 4.63
N ARG A 27 -6.25 27.84 5.28
CA ARG A 27 -6.42 27.77 6.74
C ARG A 27 -5.66 26.55 7.23
N ALA A 28 -4.83 26.74 8.24
CA ALA A 28 -3.99 25.67 8.77
C ALA A 28 -4.46 25.21 10.14
N ASP A 29 -4.43 23.88 10.34
CA ASP A 29 -4.57 23.27 11.65
C ASP A 29 -3.16 22.85 12.14
N THR A 30 -2.73 23.30 13.31
CA THR A 30 -1.51 22.87 14.02
C THR A 30 -0.21 22.87 13.20
N LEU A 31 -0.01 23.88 12.35
CA LEU A 31 1.14 23.96 11.45
C LEU A 31 2.37 24.57 12.15
N LYS A 32 3.54 24.04 11.87
CA LYS A 32 4.84 24.61 12.25
C LYS A 32 5.61 24.98 10.98
N TYR A 33 6.65 25.78 11.13
CA TYR A 33 7.53 26.16 10.04
C TYR A 33 8.96 25.73 10.33
N THR A 34 9.68 25.34 9.28
CA THR A 34 11.04 24.81 9.32
C THR A 34 11.88 25.48 8.23
N PRO A 35 13.21 25.40 8.29
CA PRO A 35 14.03 25.83 7.16
C PRO A 35 13.65 25.10 5.87
N GLY A 36 13.45 25.86 4.83
CA GLY A 36 13.10 25.39 3.50
C GLY A 36 14.30 24.95 2.67
N PRO A 37 14.06 24.67 1.39
CA PRO A 37 15.12 24.24 0.49
C PRO A 37 16.19 25.30 0.22
N ASP A 38 15.88 26.58 0.43
CA ASP A 38 16.80 27.71 0.36
C ASP A 38 17.62 27.92 1.65
N GLY A 39 17.44 27.08 2.66
CA GLY A 39 18.08 27.17 3.96
C GLY A 39 17.58 28.30 4.86
N LYS A 40 16.66 29.15 4.39
CA LYS A 40 16.12 30.26 5.18
C LYS A 40 15.19 29.74 6.28
N SER A 41 15.23 30.39 7.42
CA SER A 41 14.35 30.07 8.55
C SER A 41 12.88 30.26 8.15
N ALA A 42 12.02 29.31 8.55
CA ALA A 42 10.57 29.36 8.34
C ALA A 42 10.12 29.50 6.87
N SER A 43 10.90 28.97 5.91
CA SER A 43 10.57 29.01 4.49
C SER A 43 9.92 27.71 3.96
N ALA A 44 9.48 26.83 4.88
CA ALA A 44 8.68 25.65 4.59
C ALA A 44 7.72 25.35 5.74
N ALA A 45 6.55 24.78 5.43
CA ALA A 45 5.61 24.25 6.41
C ALA A 45 5.97 22.81 6.79
N GLU A 46 5.97 22.49 8.08
CA GLU A 46 6.21 21.15 8.62
C GLU A 46 4.91 20.47 9.00
N PHE A 47 4.69 19.27 8.46
CA PHE A 47 3.51 18.44 8.66
C PHE A 47 3.84 17.27 9.58
N ASP A 48 2.97 17.03 10.56
CA ASP A 48 3.24 16.08 11.65
C ASP A 48 2.81 14.62 11.33
N GLY A 49 2.16 14.40 10.19
CA GLY A 49 1.63 13.08 9.79
C GLY A 49 0.40 12.64 10.59
N ARG A 50 -0.28 13.54 11.29
CA ARG A 50 -1.43 13.23 12.15
C ARG A 50 -2.59 14.20 12.06
N ARG A 51 -2.31 15.51 12.08
CA ARG A 51 -3.33 16.59 12.16
C ARG A 51 -2.98 17.79 11.30
N SER A 52 -1.70 17.99 11.03
CA SER A 52 -1.26 19.15 10.27
C SER A 52 -1.74 19.08 8.82
N ARG A 53 -2.51 20.05 8.41
CA ARG A 53 -2.98 20.23 7.05
C ARG A 53 -3.27 21.70 6.76
N ILE A 54 -3.29 22.04 5.49
CA ILE A 54 -3.78 23.33 5.01
C ILE A 54 -5.02 23.05 4.18
N ARG A 55 -6.12 23.73 4.48
CA ARG A 55 -7.37 23.68 3.74
C ARG A 55 -7.56 24.98 3.00
N VAL A 56 -7.75 24.91 1.69
CA VAL A 56 -8.12 26.02 0.80
C VAL A 56 -9.56 25.77 0.36
N GLU A 57 -10.45 26.75 0.62
CA GLU A 57 -11.84 26.62 0.24
C GLU A 57 -12.03 26.52 -1.27
N ASP A 58 -13.08 25.84 -1.71
CA ASP A 58 -13.36 25.70 -3.13
C ASP A 58 -13.61 27.08 -3.78
N HIS A 59 -13.01 27.25 -4.94
CA HIS A 59 -13.22 28.42 -5.80
C HIS A 59 -13.27 27.98 -7.26
N PRO A 60 -14.04 28.64 -8.14
CA PRO A 60 -14.09 28.31 -9.57
C PRO A 60 -12.74 28.21 -10.25
N ASP A 61 -11.77 29.07 -9.89
CA ASP A 61 -10.42 29.09 -10.47
C ASP A 61 -9.62 27.83 -10.10
N LEU A 62 -9.95 27.17 -8.98
CA LEU A 62 -9.30 25.93 -8.50
C LEU A 62 -9.95 24.68 -9.08
N ARG A 63 -11.04 24.79 -9.84
CA ARG A 63 -11.73 23.66 -10.44
C ARG A 63 -11.09 23.28 -11.77
N LEU A 64 -10.58 22.06 -11.84
CA LEU A 64 -9.74 21.58 -12.93
C LEU A 64 -10.49 21.28 -14.24
N GLY A 65 -11.75 20.86 -14.15
CA GLY A 65 -12.58 20.49 -15.30
C GLY A 65 -11.89 19.49 -16.23
N THR A 66 -12.05 19.71 -17.53
CA THR A 66 -11.39 18.94 -18.59
C THR A 66 -10.08 19.58 -19.06
N GLY A 67 -9.68 20.71 -18.47
CA GLY A 67 -8.54 21.54 -18.92
C GLY A 67 -7.18 20.95 -18.61
N ALA A 68 -6.16 21.52 -19.23
CA ALA A 68 -4.77 21.25 -18.88
C ALA A 68 -4.42 21.95 -17.56
N PHE A 69 -3.52 21.37 -16.79
CA PHE A 69 -3.01 21.97 -15.55
C PHE A 69 -1.62 21.47 -15.20
N THR A 70 -0.98 22.19 -14.29
CA THR A 70 0.24 21.74 -13.60
C THR A 70 0.13 22.08 -12.12
N TYR A 71 0.44 21.12 -11.26
CA TYR A 71 0.76 21.34 -9.86
C TYR A 71 2.24 21.08 -9.63
N ALA A 72 2.87 21.94 -8.85
CA ALA A 72 4.26 21.75 -8.46
C ALA A 72 4.42 22.06 -6.97
N ALA A 73 5.32 21.35 -6.30
CA ALA A 73 5.66 21.54 -4.91
C ALA A 73 7.10 21.09 -4.63
N ARG A 74 7.68 21.60 -3.57
CA ARG A 74 8.91 21.05 -3.00
C ARG A 74 8.57 20.32 -1.73
N ILE A 75 9.03 19.09 -1.61
CA ILE A 75 8.74 18.24 -0.46
C ILE A 75 10.04 17.71 0.14
N ARG A 76 10.00 17.46 1.42
CA ARG A 76 11.02 16.70 2.16
C ARG A 76 10.31 15.69 3.03
N CYS A 77 10.46 14.40 2.70
CA CYS A 77 9.90 13.31 3.48
C CYS A 77 10.67 13.10 4.79
N GLN A 78 10.04 12.47 5.77
CA GLN A 78 10.71 12.03 6.99
C GLN A 78 11.86 11.07 6.68
N ALA A 79 12.96 11.18 7.43
CA ALA A 79 14.06 10.20 7.36
C ALA A 79 13.79 8.98 8.24
N SER A 80 13.07 9.17 9.35
CA SER A 80 12.91 8.17 10.43
C SER A 80 11.97 7.01 10.12
N MET A 81 11.18 7.05 9.05
CA MET A 81 10.26 5.96 8.64
C MET A 81 9.30 5.51 9.77
N THR A 82 8.79 6.46 10.55
CA THR A 82 7.92 6.19 11.71
C THR A 82 6.42 6.41 11.45
N HIS A 83 6.08 6.87 10.25
CA HIS A 83 4.70 7.11 9.81
C HIS A 83 4.55 6.59 8.39
N VAL A 84 3.34 6.26 7.97
CA VAL A 84 2.99 6.28 6.54
C VAL A 84 3.17 7.71 6.01
N PHE A 85 3.42 7.88 4.71
CA PHE A 85 3.70 9.21 4.19
C PHE A 85 2.41 10.00 4.01
N GLY A 86 1.74 10.06 2.94
CA GLY A 86 0.46 10.73 2.79
C GLY A 86 0.42 11.72 1.64
N ASP A 87 -0.69 12.45 1.59
CA ASP A 87 -0.96 13.36 0.47
C ASP A 87 -0.14 14.65 0.57
N ILE A 88 0.57 14.96 -0.53
CA ILE A 88 1.22 16.26 -0.73
C ILE A 88 0.14 17.30 -1.02
N LEU A 89 -0.80 16.94 -1.92
CA LEU A 89 -1.88 17.79 -2.37
C LEU A 89 -3.06 16.93 -2.85
N SER A 90 -4.28 17.30 -2.44
CA SER A 90 -5.49 16.63 -2.88
C SER A 90 -6.62 17.63 -3.13
N LYS A 91 -7.25 17.54 -4.30
CA LYS A 91 -8.55 18.14 -4.60
C LYS A 91 -9.43 17.04 -5.17
N PHE A 92 -9.96 16.21 -4.28
CA PHE A 92 -10.65 14.98 -4.63
C PHE A 92 -11.96 14.84 -3.88
N ASP A 93 -13.05 14.68 -4.61
CA ASP A 93 -14.33 14.26 -4.06
C ASP A 93 -14.33 12.73 -3.90
N SER A 94 -14.21 12.29 -2.66
CA SER A 94 -14.15 10.86 -2.35
C SER A 94 -15.48 10.14 -2.59
N VAL A 95 -16.61 10.82 -2.61
CA VAL A 95 -17.94 10.24 -2.88
C VAL A 95 -18.17 10.10 -4.37
N GLY A 96 -18.03 11.17 -5.13
CA GLY A 96 -18.19 11.19 -6.59
C GLY A 96 -17.00 10.60 -7.35
N ARG A 97 -15.87 10.36 -6.69
CA ARG A 97 -14.60 9.95 -7.31
C ARG A 97 -14.16 10.90 -8.41
N SER A 98 -14.19 12.18 -8.13
CA SER A 98 -13.79 13.19 -9.11
C SER A 98 -12.67 14.07 -8.55
N GLY A 99 -11.61 14.26 -9.32
CA GLY A 99 -10.52 15.14 -8.96
C GLY A 99 -9.14 14.54 -9.09
N LEU A 100 -8.21 15.05 -8.30
CA LEU A 100 -6.81 14.62 -8.28
C LEU A 100 -6.29 14.35 -6.87
N ASN A 101 -5.27 13.49 -6.82
CA ASN A 101 -4.44 13.28 -5.64
C ASN A 101 -2.96 13.18 -6.07
N LEU A 102 -2.09 13.79 -5.29
CA LEU A 102 -0.64 13.71 -5.41
C LEU A 102 -0.10 13.33 -4.04
N HIS A 103 0.49 12.15 -3.91
CA HIS A 103 0.86 11.60 -2.61
C HIS A 103 2.17 10.81 -2.64
N VAL A 104 2.71 10.58 -1.45
CA VAL A 104 3.82 9.66 -1.22
C VAL A 104 3.28 8.44 -0.49
N ALA A 105 3.54 7.26 -1.02
CA ALA A 105 3.16 5.99 -0.40
C ALA A 105 4.15 4.90 -0.77
N GLY A 106 4.32 3.91 0.10
CA GLY A 106 5.09 2.71 -0.20
C GLY A 106 4.26 1.60 -0.82
N SER A 107 4.92 0.52 -1.23
CA SER A 107 4.26 -0.74 -1.55
C SER A 107 3.79 -1.44 -0.27
N SER A 108 2.67 -2.18 -0.34
CA SER A 108 2.20 -3.01 0.75
C SER A 108 2.70 -4.44 0.53
N PRO A 109 3.39 -5.07 1.47
CA PRO A 109 3.60 -6.51 1.43
C PRO A 109 2.32 -7.27 1.78
N ALA A 110 2.30 -8.57 1.50
CA ALA A 110 1.23 -9.45 1.96
C ALA A 110 1.01 -9.31 3.47
N TYR A 111 -0.24 -9.50 3.91
CA TYR A 111 -0.64 -9.36 5.31
C TYR A 111 -0.34 -7.97 5.90
N SER A 112 -0.47 -6.96 5.06
CA SER A 112 -0.54 -5.54 5.44
C SER A 112 0.53 -5.01 6.38
N ALA A 113 1.78 -5.18 6.02
CA ALA A 113 2.77 -4.21 6.44
C ALA A 113 2.85 -3.15 5.34
N MET A 114 2.47 -1.93 5.61
CA MET A 114 2.70 -0.85 4.67
C MET A 114 4.20 -0.57 4.64
N SER A 115 4.82 -0.95 3.54
CA SER A 115 6.21 -0.62 3.28
C SER A 115 6.37 0.89 3.20
N ASN A 116 7.26 1.46 3.98
CA ASN A 116 7.47 2.90 4.08
C ASN A 116 8.46 3.43 3.03
N GLN A 117 8.33 3.00 1.78
CA GLN A 117 9.07 3.55 0.66
C GLN A 117 8.50 4.92 0.28
N ARG A 118 9.37 5.81 -0.21
CA ARG A 118 8.98 7.16 -0.65
C ARG A 118 8.69 7.17 -2.14
N HIS A 119 7.69 6.39 -2.56
CA HIS A 119 7.20 6.42 -3.94
C HIS A 119 6.22 7.57 -4.14
N VAL A 120 6.31 8.26 -5.26
CA VAL A 120 5.43 9.39 -5.58
C VAL A 120 4.39 8.95 -6.59
N HIS A 121 3.12 9.19 -6.27
CA HIS A 121 1.99 8.85 -7.12
C HIS A 121 1.16 10.09 -7.43
N PHE A 122 0.77 10.24 -8.69
CA PHE A 122 -0.15 11.27 -9.14
C PHE A 122 -1.33 10.61 -9.84
N GLY A 123 -2.52 10.77 -9.29
CA GLY A 123 -3.75 10.18 -9.79
C GLY A 123 -4.82 11.21 -10.11
N ILE A 124 -5.59 10.93 -11.16
CA ILE A 124 -6.83 11.62 -11.51
C ILE A 124 -7.95 10.60 -11.72
N ASP A 125 -9.18 10.97 -11.36
CA ASP A 125 -10.37 10.15 -11.62
C ASP A 125 -11.61 11.05 -11.85
N ASP A 126 -12.62 10.52 -12.53
CA ASP A 126 -13.93 11.13 -12.74
C ASP A 126 -15.08 10.12 -12.59
N GLY A 127 -14.88 9.11 -11.74
CA GLY A 127 -15.85 8.06 -11.50
C GLY A 127 -15.79 6.90 -12.50
N TYR A 128 -14.73 6.78 -13.29
CA TYR A 128 -14.59 5.67 -14.24
C TYR A 128 -14.61 4.30 -13.56
N ILE A 129 -15.31 3.32 -14.16
CA ILE A 129 -15.55 2.00 -13.53
C ILE A 129 -14.25 1.23 -13.31
N GLY A 130 -13.31 1.32 -14.25
CA GLY A 130 -12.03 0.62 -14.18
C GLY A 130 -11.87 -0.43 -15.29
N HIS A 131 -10.64 -0.89 -15.45
CA HIS A 131 -10.25 -1.92 -16.41
C HIS A 131 -9.26 -2.87 -15.74
N TRP A 132 -9.48 -4.18 -15.93
CA TRP A 132 -8.60 -5.23 -15.43
C TRP A 132 -7.68 -5.75 -16.54
N GLU A 133 -6.43 -5.96 -16.20
CA GLU A 133 -5.38 -6.55 -17.04
C GLU A 133 -4.83 -7.80 -16.35
N ASP A 134 -4.56 -8.85 -17.09
CA ASP A 134 -3.94 -10.08 -16.58
C ASP A 134 -2.41 -10.00 -16.75
N PHE A 135 -1.67 -10.04 -15.65
CA PHE A 135 -0.20 -10.04 -15.61
C PHE A 135 0.38 -11.46 -15.71
N GLY A 136 -0.49 -12.47 -15.80
CA GLY A 136 -0.06 -13.85 -15.92
C GLY A 136 0.26 -14.51 -14.59
N LYS A 137 0.94 -15.64 -14.70
CA LYS A 137 1.25 -16.57 -13.61
C LYS A 137 2.77 -16.65 -13.43
N PRO A 138 3.33 -16.31 -12.24
CA PRO A 138 4.77 -16.33 -12.03
C PRO A 138 5.41 -17.70 -12.29
N GLU A 139 4.84 -18.75 -11.74
CA GLU A 139 5.20 -20.14 -12.01
C GLU A 139 3.96 -20.90 -12.48
N PRO A 140 3.96 -21.52 -13.66
CA PRO A 140 2.76 -22.19 -14.22
C PRO A 140 2.13 -23.21 -13.30
N SER A 141 2.91 -23.83 -12.44
CA SER A 141 2.43 -24.89 -11.56
C SER A 141 2.04 -24.42 -10.16
N ASN A 142 2.20 -23.13 -9.80
CA ASN A 142 1.78 -22.65 -8.50
C ASN A 142 0.27 -22.38 -8.44
N SER A 143 -0.30 -22.49 -7.25
CA SER A 143 -1.69 -22.13 -6.97
C SER A 143 -1.82 -20.91 -6.06
N ASN A 144 -0.70 -20.34 -5.58
CA ASN A 144 -0.75 -19.27 -4.59
C ASN A 144 0.39 -18.28 -4.78
N VAL A 145 0.07 -17.03 -5.16
CA VAL A 145 0.97 -15.89 -5.01
C VAL A 145 0.73 -15.29 -3.64
N THR A 146 1.68 -15.37 -2.76
CA THR A 146 1.55 -15.01 -1.34
C THR A 146 1.96 -13.59 -1.01
N ALA A 147 2.84 -12.99 -1.81
CA ALA A 147 3.34 -11.66 -1.58
C ALA A 147 3.57 -10.91 -2.90
N LEU A 148 3.29 -9.61 -2.92
CA LEU A 148 3.65 -8.67 -3.99
C LEU A 148 4.38 -7.49 -3.39
N VAL A 149 5.48 -7.07 -4.01
CA VAL A 149 6.20 -5.87 -3.61
C VAL A 149 6.76 -5.15 -4.84
N THR A 150 6.72 -3.83 -4.83
CA THR A 150 7.35 -2.99 -5.86
C THR A 150 8.67 -2.45 -5.32
N TRP A 151 9.76 -2.73 -6.01
CA TRP A 151 11.10 -2.30 -5.64
C TRP A 151 11.88 -1.86 -6.87
N GLN A 152 12.49 -0.67 -6.80
CA GLN A 152 13.29 -0.07 -7.87
C GLN A 152 12.62 -0.08 -9.25
N GLY A 153 11.29 0.19 -9.26
CA GLY A 153 10.50 0.26 -10.48
C GLY A 153 10.00 -1.08 -11.03
N ASP A 154 10.36 -2.21 -10.39
CA ASP A 154 9.92 -3.55 -10.79
C ASP A 154 8.93 -4.16 -9.78
N LEU A 155 8.01 -5.00 -10.27
CA LEU A 155 7.09 -5.78 -9.44
C LEU A 155 7.66 -7.17 -9.19
N TYR A 156 7.73 -7.56 -7.91
CA TYR A 156 8.15 -8.88 -7.45
C TYR A 156 6.99 -9.64 -6.83
N ALA A 157 6.94 -10.94 -7.07
CA ALA A 157 5.95 -11.87 -6.54
C ALA A 157 6.61 -13.04 -5.82
N GLY A 158 6.20 -13.29 -4.59
CA GLY A 158 6.54 -14.50 -3.84
C GLY A 158 5.45 -15.55 -4.00
N ILE A 159 5.84 -16.83 -4.13
CA ILE A 159 4.89 -17.94 -4.36
C ILE A 159 4.94 -19.02 -3.28
N ALA A 160 3.83 -19.76 -3.19
CA ALA A 160 3.68 -21.01 -2.45
C ALA A 160 2.94 -22.05 -3.29
N ASP A 161 2.81 -23.27 -2.76
CA ASP A 161 1.97 -24.35 -3.31
C ASP A 161 2.26 -24.67 -4.79
N ALA A 162 3.52 -24.76 -5.14
CA ALA A 162 3.95 -25.23 -6.44
C ALA A 162 3.88 -26.79 -6.53
N ALA A 163 3.86 -27.32 -7.76
CA ALA A 163 3.72 -28.77 -8.01
C ALA A 163 4.78 -29.63 -7.30
N THR A 164 5.97 -29.07 -7.09
CA THR A 164 7.08 -29.74 -6.43
C THR A 164 7.76 -28.78 -5.47
N PRO A 165 8.39 -29.26 -4.39
CA PRO A 165 9.13 -28.44 -3.45
C PRO A 165 10.21 -27.55 -4.10
N GLU A 166 10.83 -28.01 -5.17
CA GLU A 166 11.88 -27.26 -5.89
C GLU A 166 11.34 -26.02 -6.60
N LYS A 167 10.06 -26.04 -6.96
CA LYS A 167 9.34 -24.93 -7.58
C LYS A 167 8.68 -23.99 -6.57
N ALA A 168 8.48 -24.45 -5.34
CA ALA A 168 7.92 -23.67 -4.26
C ALA A 168 8.94 -22.68 -3.66
N CYS A 169 8.47 -21.72 -2.87
CA CYS A 169 9.28 -20.78 -2.12
C CYS A 169 10.25 -19.97 -3.02
N ARG A 170 9.75 -19.54 -4.18
CA ARG A 170 10.51 -18.74 -5.16
C ARG A 170 9.97 -17.34 -5.27
N VAL A 171 10.82 -16.43 -5.66
CA VAL A 171 10.48 -15.06 -6.00
C VAL A 171 10.64 -14.87 -7.50
N PHE A 172 9.72 -14.12 -8.09
CA PHE A 172 9.71 -13.79 -9.51
C PHE A 172 9.61 -12.29 -9.71
N ARG A 173 10.24 -11.77 -10.76
CA ARG A 173 10.14 -10.38 -11.22
C ARG A 173 9.28 -10.31 -12.48
N TYR A 174 8.35 -9.37 -12.54
CA TYR A 174 7.52 -9.15 -13.71
C TYR A 174 8.32 -8.50 -14.85
N GLY A 175 8.35 -9.16 -16.00
CA GLY A 175 9.06 -8.71 -17.21
C GLY A 175 8.16 -8.10 -18.29
N GLY A 176 6.86 -7.84 -17.97
CA GLY A 176 5.88 -7.36 -18.96
C GLY A 176 5.26 -8.49 -19.78
N GLU A 177 4.12 -8.21 -20.44
CA GLU A 177 3.43 -9.13 -21.37
C GLU A 177 3.22 -10.54 -20.78
N GLN A 178 2.76 -10.61 -19.52
CA GLN A 178 2.53 -11.85 -18.77
C GLN A 178 3.78 -12.72 -18.54
N ARG A 179 4.97 -12.17 -18.71
CA ARG A 179 6.23 -12.89 -18.49
C ARG A 179 6.78 -12.57 -17.10
N TRP A 180 7.29 -13.60 -16.45
CA TRP A 180 7.94 -13.51 -15.15
C TRP A 180 9.33 -14.14 -15.21
N GLU A 181 10.30 -13.50 -14.58
CA GLU A 181 11.67 -13.95 -14.48
C GLU A 181 11.92 -14.53 -13.10
N ASP A 182 12.49 -15.72 -13.03
CA ASP A 182 12.82 -16.41 -11.79
C ASP A 182 14.00 -15.73 -11.07
N CYS A 183 13.76 -15.19 -9.88
CA CYS A 183 14.73 -14.55 -9.01
C CYS A 183 15.28 -15.50 -7.92
N GLY A 184 15.06 -16.80 -8.05
CA GLY A 184 15.61 -17.82 -7.16
C GLY A 184 14.65 -18.25 -6.03
N ARG A 185 15.08 -19.34 -5.39
CA ARG A 185 14.42 -19.95 -4.25
C ARG A 185 15.04 -19.46 -2.94
N LEU A 186 14.22 -19.27 -1.91
CA LEU A 186 14.72 -18.96 -0.57
C LEU A 186 15.28 -20.22 0.09
N GLY A 187 16.59 -20.23 0.32
CA GLY A 187 17.30 -21.34 0.96
C GLY A 187 17.27 -22.67 0.20
N GLY A 188 17.85 -23.70 0.80
CA GLY A 188 17.98 -25.05 0.21
C GLY A 188 17.11 -26.13 0.84
N ASP A 189 16.38 -25.83 1.94
CA ASP A 189 15.56 -26.83 2.63
C ASP A 189 14.27 -27.12 1.85
N PRO A 190 14.04 -28.37 1.37
CA PRO A 190 12.84 -28.71 0.61
C PRO A 190 11.54 -28.61 1.42
N ASN A 191 11.61 -28.58 2.75
CA ASN A 191 10.44 -28.41 3.61
C ASN A 191 10.00 -26.96 3.76
N VAL A 192 10.77 -26.00 3.28
CA VAL A 192 10.36 -24.60 3.20
C VAL A 192 9.59 -24.40 1.90
N LEU A 193 8.28 -24.14 2.00
CA LEU A 193 7.32 -24.27 0.90
C LEU A 193 6.74 -22.94 0.42
N SER A 194 6.96 -21.84 1.15
CA SER A 194 6.40 -20.54 0.79
C SER A 194 7.38 -19.39 0.97
N VAL A 195 7.31 -18.42 0.07
CA VAL A 195 7.67 -17.04 0.36
C VAL A 195 6.49 -16.46 1.13
N GLN A 196 6.56 -16.39 2.46
CA GLN A 196 5.43 -16.03 3.29
C GLN A 196 5.16 -14.52 3.31
N SER A 197 6.22 -13.72 3.28
CA SER A 197 6.16 -12.26 3.31
C SER A 197 7.32 -11.65 2.53
N MET A 198 7.13 -10.44 2.01
CA MET A 198 8.17 -9.65 1.35
C MET A 198 8.07 -8.20 1.78
N LEU A 199 9.20 -7.51 1.89
CA LEU A 199 9.28 -6.11 2.29
C LEU A 199 10.48 -5.42 1.65
N VAL A 200 10.35 -4.13 1.34
CA VAL A 200 11.51 -3.27 1.11
C VAL A 200 11.80 -2.47 2.37
N HIS A 201 13.04 -2.57 2.83
CA HIS A 201 13.56 -1.83 3.96
C HIS A 201 14.94 -1.26 3.59
N ASP A 202 15.15 0.03 3.81
CA ASP A 202 16.37 0.77 3.46
C ASP A 202 16.85 0.49 2.02
N ASP A 203 15.91 0.60 1.07
CA ASP A 203 16.07 0.33 -0.37
C ASP A 203 16.64 -1.06 -0.71
N ARG A 204 16.37 -2.06 0.13
CA ARG A 204 16.74 -3.47 -0.08
C ARG A 204 15.50 -4.35 0.02
N LEU A 205 15.45 -5.39 -0.81
CA LEU A 205 14.35 -6.34 -0.84
C LEU A 205 14.62 -7.52 0.08
N TYR A 206 13.67 -7.79 0.98
CA TYR A 206 13.69 -8.90 1.94
C TYR A 206 12.51 -9.83 1.73
N ALA A 207 12.72 -11.11 2.05
CA ALA A 207 11.68 -12.13 1.99
C ALA A 207 11.75 -13.06 3.21
N GLY A 208 10.60 -13.31 3.83
CA GLY A 208 10.43 -14.27 4.91
C GLY A 208 9.89 -15.58 4.37
N SER A 209 10.45 -16.71 4.85
CA SER A 209 10.05 -18.04 4.43
C SER A 209 8.99 -18.66 5.35
N GLY A 210 8.33 -19.72 4.86
CA GLY A 210 7.37 -20.52 5.60
C GLY A 210 7.39 -21.99 5.22
N ASN A 211 7.11 -22.86 6.18
CA ASN A 211 7.05 -24.31 6.00
C ASN A 211 5.62 -24.89 6.10
N TRP A 212 4.62 -24.02 5.95
CA TRP A 212 3.22 -24.43 5.93
C TRP A 212 2.87 -25.10 4.61
N ASP A 213 2.31 -26.30 4.70
CA ASP A 213 1.83 -27.09 3.56
C ASP A 213 0.30 -27.10 3.59
N TRP A 214 -0.30 -26.34 2.70
CA TRP A 214 -1.75 -26.22 2.62
C TRP A 214 -2.45 -27.53 2.24
N ASP A 215 -1.76 -28.43 1.53
CA ASP A 215 -2.29 -29.75 1.17
C ASP A 215 -2.44 -30.68 2.37
N LYS A 216 -1.61 -30.48 3.40
CA LYS A 216 -1.66 -31.24 4.66
C LYS A 216 -2.57 -30.62 5.70
N ALA A 217 -2.83 -29.33 5.62
CA ALA A 217 -3.62 -28.57 6.58
C ALA A 217 -5.12 -28.85 6.41
N ARG A 218 -5.59 -30.00 6.94
CA ARG A 218 -7.00 -30.39 6.87
C ARG A 218 -7.53 -30.79 8.24
N GLY A 219 -8.61 -30.15 8.66
CA GLY A 219 -9.24 -30.42 9.95
C GLY A 219 -8.26 -30.22 11.11
N ASP A 220 -8.04 -31.22 11.91
CA ASP A 220 -7.14 -31.20 13.07
C ASP A 220 -5.67 -31.51 12.72
N MET A 221 -5.35 -31.74 11.44
CA MET A 221 -3.98 -32.04 11.02
C MET A 221 -3.15 -30.79 10.89
N PRO A 222 -1.96 -30.73 11.53
CA PRO A 222 -1.07 -29.59 11.38
C PRO A 222 -0.53 -29.49 9.95
N GLY A 223 -0.67 -28.31 9.35
CA GLY A 223 -0.22 -28.03 7.97
C GLY A 223 1.25 -27.66 7.84
N PHE A 224 2.09 -27.96 8.82
CA PHE A 224 3.50 -27.61 8.76
C PHE A 224 4.41 -28.83 8.63
N THR A 225 5.59 -28.59 8.05
CA THR A 225 6.70 -29.56 7.99
C THR A 225 7.78 -29.15 9.00
N PRO A 226 8.50 -30.11 9.62
CA PRO A 226 9.63 -29.79 10.49
C PRO A 226 10.74 -29.09 9.70
N SER A 227 10.89 -27.78 9.89
CA SER A 227 11.91 -26.95 9.27
C SER A 227 12.08 -25.66 10.03
N LYS A 228 13.19 -24.99 9.79
CA LYS A 228 13.49 -23.65 10.29
C LYS A 228 13.13 -22.63 9.24
N VAL A 229 12.52 -21.53 9.66
CA VAL A 229 12.19 -20.43 8.77
C VAL A 229 13.14 -19.25 8.99
N HIS A 230 13.50 -18.63 7.89
CA HIS A 230 14.53 -17.60 7.84
C HIS A 230 14.00 -16.36 7.11
N VAL A 231 14.69 -15.25 7.29
CA VAL A 231 14.58 -14.07 6.44
C VAL A 231 15.79 -13.99 5.52
N TYR A 232 15.55 -13.60 4.29
CA TYR A 232 16.57 -13.50 3.24
C TYR A 232 16.59 -12.09 2.66
N GLU A 233 17.78 -11.61 2.27
CA GLU A 233 17.97 -10.36 1.54
C GLU A 233 18.37 -10.66 0.09
N TYR A 234 17.68 -10.06 -0.86
CA TYR A 234 17.96 -10.22 -2.28
C TYR A 234 19.28 -9.56 -2.69
N GLN A 235 20.13 -10.30 -3.42
CA GLN A 235 21.44 -9.83 -3.88
C GLN A 235 21.50 -9.60 -5.40
N GLY A 236 20.38 -9.84 -6.10
CA GLY A 236 20.32 -9.79 -7.56
C GLY A 236 20.37 -11.16 -8.23
N GLY A 237 19.90 -11.24 -9.48
CA GLY A 237 19.83 -12.48 -10.23
C GLY A 237 18.96 -13.53 -9.53
N SER A 238 19.56 -14.62 -9.07
CA SER A 238 18.89 -15.66 -8.29
C SER A 238 19.45 -15.82 -6.86
N GLU A 239 20.21 -14.84 -6.41
CA GLU A 239 20.99 -14.94 -5.18
C GLU A 239 20.26 -14.27 -4.00
N TRP A 240 20.21 -15.00 -2.86
CA TRP A 240 19.60 -14.54 -1.61
C TRP A 240 20.57 -14.76 -0.45
N ARG A 241 20.88 -13.70 0.29
CA ARG A 241 21.66 -13.76 1.51
C ARG A 241 20.77 -14.17 2.67
N ASP A 242 21.08 -15.25 3.34
CA ASP A 242 20.41 -15.73 4.54
C ASP A 242 20.77 -14.82 5.75
N LEU A 243 19.76 -14.27 6.42
CA LEU A 243 19.89 -13.46 7.63
C LEU A 243 19.67 -14.28 8.91
N GLY A 244 19.59 -15.59 8.80
CA GLY A 244 19.42 -16.51 9.91
C GLY A 244 17.95 -16.86 10.25
N GLN A 245 17.84 -17.85 11.13
CA GLN A 245 16.57 -18.33 11.65
C GLN A 245 15.88 -17.26 12.50
N VAL A 246 14.56 -17.11 12.33
CA VAL A 246 13.73 -16.24 13.15
C VAL A 246 12.90 -17.06 14.12
N GLY A 247 13.26 -17.04 15.40
CA GLY A 247 12.51 -17.74 16.45
C GLY A 247 12.28 -19.22 16.21
N GLU A 248 11.16 -19.74 16.74
CA GLU A 248 10.76 -21.16 16.69
C GLU A 248 9.42 -21.37 15.94
N GLY A 249 8.95 -20.36 15.19
CA GLY A 249 7.72 -20.44 14.42
C GLY A 249 7.88 -21.24 13.12
N HIS A 250 6.76 -21.43 12.43
CA HIS A 250 6.70 -22.15 11.17
C HIS A 250 6.59 -21.22 9.96
N ARG A 251 6.28 -19.95 10.19
CA ARG A 251 6.16 -18.92 9.15
C ARG A 251 6.65 -17.57 9.66
N VAL A 252 7.44 -16.88 8.84
CA VAL A 252 7.65 -15.44 8.98
C VAL A 252 6.41 -14.75 8.41
N MET A 253 5.36 -14.61 9.23
CA MET A 253 4.03 -14.15 8.81
C MET A 253 4.08 -12.80 8.11
N CYS A 254 4.81 -11.86 8.69
CA CYS A 254 4.96 -10.52 8.15
C CYS A 254 6.36 -9.96 8.45
N LEU A 255 6.78 -9.01 7.61
CA LEU A 255 7.96 -8.19 7.81
C LEU A 255 7.54 -6.74 8.01
N GLY A 256 8.29 -5.97 8.80
CA GLY A 256 8.00 -4.57 9.09
C GLY A 256 9.25 -3.70 9.01
N SER A 257 9.08 -2.45 8.59
CA SER A 257 10.11 -1.41 8.62
C SER A 257 9.66 -0.28 9.51
N PHE A 258 10.41 0.02 10.57
CA PHE A 258 10.07 1.09 11.48
C PHE A 258 11.32 1.70 12.12
N ALA A 259 11.43 3.03 12.10
CA ALA A 259 12.49 3.80 12.74
C ALA A 259 13.92 3.41 12.32
N GLY A 260 14.10 2.86 11.12
CA GLY A 260 15.39 2.39 10.61
C GLY A 260 15.70 0.92 10.93
N ASP A 261 14.81 0.21 11.63
CA ASP A 261 14.97 -1.20 11.97
C ASP A 261 14.04 -2.09 11.12
N LEU A 262 14.52 -3.33 10.86
CA LEU A 262 13.75 -4.40 10.21
C LEU A 262 13.16 -5.31 11.29
N TYR A 263 11.87 -5.60 11.19
CA TYR A 263 11.12 -6.46 12.10
C TYR A 263 10.54 -7.67 11.37
N ALA A 264 10.40 -8.78 12.09
CA ALA A 264 9.72 -10.00 11.65
C ALA A 264 8.68 -10.43 12.68
N GLY A 265 7.46 -10.71 12.23
CA GLY A 265 6.37 -11.27 13.01
C GLY A 265 6.20 -12.75 12.71
N MET A 266 6.05 -13.57 13.75
CA MET A 266 5.97 -15.02 13.66
C MET A 266 4.56 -15.54 13.91
N ASP A 267 4.27 -16.71 13.38
CA ASP A 267 3.08 -17.48 13.77
C ASP A 267 3.23 -18.16 15.15
N GLN A 268 2.17 -18.84 15.59
CA GLN A 268 2.09 -19.53 16.88
C GLN A 268 2.94 -20.80 16.95
N GLY A 269 4.18 -20.81 16.51
CA GLY A 269 5.08 -21.93 16.75
C GLY A 269 5.30 -22.24 18.24
N ALA A 270 6.25 -23.09 18.56
CA ALA A 270 6.53 -23.56 19.93
C ALA A 270 6.80 -22.43 20.95
N GLY A 271 7.15 -21.23 20.51
CA GLY A 271 7.41 -20.06 21.32
C GLY A 271 6.24 -19.07 21.44
N GLY A 272 5.09 -19.34 20.85
CA GLY A 272 4.00 -18.36 20.64
C GLY A 272 4.32 -17.36 19.54
N GLY A 273 3.33 -16.59 19.10
CA GLY A 273 3.53 -15.50 18.15
C GLY A 273 4.37 -14.39 18.76
N LYS A 274 5.56 -14.19 18.24
CA LYS A 274 6.55 -13.21 18.72
C LYS A 274 6.94 -12.25 17.61
N VAL A 275 7.44 -11.10 18.05
CA VAL A 275 8.09 -10.12 17.18
C VAL A 275 9.60 -10.17 17.41
N PHE A 276 10.35 -10.08 16.34
CA PHE A 276 11.80 -10.01 16.35
C PHE A 276 12.28 -8.78 15.59
N ARG A 277 13.41 -8.21 16.03
CA ARG A 277 14.09 -7.09 15.37
C ARG A 277 15.49 -7.53 14.92
N TYR A 278 15.85 -7.22 13.69
CA TYR A 278 17.18 -7.54 13.16
C TYR A 278 18.21 -6.52 13.65
N SER A 279 19.32 -7.01 14.24
CA SER A 279 20.40 -6.17 14.75
C SER A 279 21.47 -5.83 13.72
N GLY A 280 21.39 -6.41 12.52
CA GLY A 280 22.46 -6.44 11.51
C GLY A 280 23.24 -7.76 11.50
N GLU A 281 23.17 -8.54 12.58
CA GLU A 281 23.80 -9.86 12.73
C GLU A 281 22.80 -10.92 13.19
N ASP A 282 22.01 -10.63 14.24
CA ASP A 282 21.08 -11.57 14.87
C ASP A 282 19.66 -11.02 14.98
N TRP A 283 18.69 -11.92 15.18
CA TRP A 283 17.31 -11.59 15.48
C TRP A 283 17.08 -11.47 16.99
N ILE A 284 16.79 -10.25 17.45
CA ILE A 284 16.53 -9.92 18.87
C ILE A 284 15.05 -10.11 19.17
N ASP A 285 14.72 -10.91 20.19
CA ASP A 285 13.36 -11.14 20.67
C ASP A 285 12.77 -9.85 21.28
N CYS A 286 11.70 -9.34 20.69
CA CYS A 286 10.92 -8.18 21.13
C CYS A 286 9.64 -8.59 21.86
N GLY A 287 9.53 -9.84 22.30
CA GLY A 287 8.40 -10.35 23.06
C GLY A 287 7.20 -10.79 22.22
N ALA A 288 6.20 -11.31 22.92
CA ALA A 288 4.92 -11.73 22.36
C ALA A 288 3.83 -10.80 22.87
N PRO A 289 3.12 -10.04 22.02
CA PRO A 289 2.03 -9.16 22.44
C PRO A 289 0.94 -9.89 23.24
N ASP A 290 0.49 -11.05 22.75
CA ASP A 290 -0.51 -11.91 23.38
C ASP A 290 -0.24 -13.43 23.16
N GLY A 291 0.85 -13.77 22.49
CA GLY A 291 1.19 -15.16 22.15
C GLY A 291 0.42 -15.75 20.98
N LEU A 292 -0.40 -14.95 20.30
CA LEU A 292 -1.12 -15.33 19.08
C LEU A 292 -0.31 -14.93 17.84
N ASN A 293 -0.70 -15.42 16.65
CA ASN A 293 -0.03 -15.06 15.39
C ASN A 293 0.12 -13.54 15.25
N ILE A 294 1.28 -13.11 14.77
CA ILE A 294 1.49 -11.72 14.34
C ILE A 294 1.08 -11.64 12.87
N GLU A 295 -0.02 -10.95 12.59
CA GLU A 295 -0.59 -10.90 11.25
C GLU A 295 -0.05 -9.74 10.41
N GLY A 296 0.29 -8.59 11.01
CA GLY A 296 0.80 -7.44 10.27
C GLY A 296 1.46 -6.38 11.12
N PHE A 297 2.23 -5.52 10.45
CA PHE A 297 2.85 -4.32 11.02
C PHE A 297 2.27 -3.06 10.38
N LEU A 298 2.11 -2.00 11.16
CA LEU A 298 1.75 -0.68 10.68
C LEU A 298 2.53 0.40 11.43
N PRO A 299 3.49 1.08 10.78
CA PRO A 299 4.08 2.32 11.30
C PRO A 299 3.05 3.44 11.20
N SER A 300 2.54 3.92 12.29
CA SER A 300 1.54 4.99 12.31
C SER A 300 1.74 5.90 13.51
N GLY A 301 1.59 7.19 13.30
CA GLY A 301 1.64 8.20 14.36
C GLY A 301 2.91 8.21 15.19
N GLY A 302 4.04 7.76 14.67
CA GLY A 302 5.33 7.69 15.38
C GLY A 302 5.51 6.42 16.20
N ALA A 303 4.65 5.43 16.08
CA ALA A 303 4.71 4.16 16.78
C ALA A 303 4.59 2.96 15.81
N LEU A 304 5.15 1.82 16.21
CA LEU A 304 4.95 0.55 15.53
C LEU A 304 3.74 -0.16 16.12
N HIS A 305 2.77 -0.47 15.27
CA HIS A 305 1.61 -1.27 15.63
C HIS A 305 1.71 -2.67 15.03
N VAL A 306 1.16 -3.65 15.74
CA VAL A 306 0.98 -5.02 15.23
C VAL A 306 -0.46 -5.46 15.40
N SER A 307 -0.96 -6.22 14.44
CA SER A 307 -2.21 -6.99 14.60
C SER A 307 -1.90 -8.43 14.97
N THR A 308 -2.77 -8.99 15.79
CA THR A 308 -2.79 -10.40 16.17
C THR A 308 -4.17 -10.99 15.91
N HIS A 309 -4.43 -12.17 16.42
CA HIS A 309 -5.76 -12.76 16.39
C HIS A 309 -6.71 -11.99 17.34
N GLY A 310 -7.41 -11.00 16.78
CA GLY A 310 -8.45 -10.22 17.47
C GLY A 310 -7.97 -8.99 18.25
N ASN A 311 -6.68 -8.66 18.24
CA ASN A 311 -6.15 -7.51 18.98
C ASN A 311 -5.16 -6.70 18.16
N ILE A 312 -4.99 -5.42 18.55
CA ILE A 312 -3.94 -4.54 18.04
C ILE A 312 -3.09 -4.04 19.21
N TYR A 313 -1.81 -4.11 19.03
CA TYR A 313 -0.83 -3.67 20.03
C TYR A 313 0.08 -2.59 19.48
N ARG A 314 0.51 -1.70 20.35
CA ARG A 314 1.56 -0.72 20.12
C ARG A 314 2.84 -1.17 20.84
N TYR A 315 3.96 -1.12 20.13
CA TYR A 315 5.28 -1.39 20.69
C TYR A 315 5.78 -0.22 21.54
N GLU A 316 6.20 -0.49 22.78
CA GLU A 316 6.72 0.51 23.71
C GLU A 316 8.24 0.39 23.90
N GLY A 317 8.89 -0.58 23.25
CA GLY A 317 10.29 -0.94 23.48
C GLY A 317 10.47 -2.06 24.50
N ASP A 318 11.69 -2.62 24.58
CA ASP A 318 12.12 -3.61 25.58
C ASP A 318 11.11 -4.75 25.82
N ALA A 319 10.62 -5.35 24.73
CA ALA A 319 9.63 -6.42 24.72
C ALA A 319 8.28 -6.07 25.39
N THR A 320 7.95 -4.78 25.49
CA THR A 320 6.71 -4.27 26.09
C THR A 320 5.70 -3.87 25.02
N TRP A 321 4.45 -4.31 25.20
CA TRP A 321 3.35 -4.08 24.26
C TRP A 321 2.11 -3.55 24.99
N THR A 322 1.49 -2.51 24.44
CA THR A 322 0.22 -1.96 24.93
C THR A 322 -0.91 -2.29 23.95
N CYS A 323 -1.94 -3.00 24.44
CA CYS A 323 -3.15 -3.23 23.64
C CYS A 323 -3.90 -1.90 23.45
N ILE A 324 -4.06 -1.48 22.18
CA ILE A 324 -4.74 -0.24 21.82
C ILE A 324 -6.12 -0.48 21.22
N GLY A 325 -6.45 -1.72 20.85
CA GLY A 325 -7.74 -2.07 20.29
C GLY A 325 -8.00 -3.57 20.35
N LYS A 326 -9.20 -3.93 20.83
CA LYS A 326 -9.73 -5.29 20.75
C LYS A 326 -10.85 -5.29 19.74
N ALA A 327 -10.81 -6.22 18.79
CA ALA A 327 -11.91 -6.38 17.86
C ALA A 327 -13.21 -6.72 18.61
N PRO A 328 -14.38 -6.33 18.08
CA PRO A 328 -15.66 -6.71 18.66
C PRO A 328 -15.85 -8.22 18.77
N HIS A 329 -16.78 -8.63 19.65
CA HIS A 329 -17.07 -10.04 19.89
C HIS A 329 -17.40 -10.82 18.60
N GLY A 330 -16.83 -12.00 18.47
CA GLY A 330 -16.98 -12.88 17.30
C GLY A 330 -15.91 -12.72 16.21
N ILE A 331 -15.06 -11.70 16.29
CA ILE A 331 -13.88 -11.55 15.44
C ILE A 331 -12.71 -12.24 16.11
N THR A 332 -12.07 -13.15 15.39
CA THR A 332 -10.95 -13.96 15.90
C THR A 332 -9.63 -13.69 15.21
N GLN A 333 -9.62 -12.95 14.09
CA GLN A 333 -8.39 -12.56 13.40
C GLN A 333 -8.51 -11.14 12.83
N ILE A 334 -7.42 -10.37 12.93
CA ILE A 334 -7.23 -9.10 12.25
C ILE A 334 -6.10 -9.31 11.24
N HIS A 335 -6.46 -9.66 10.00
CA HIS A 335 -5.48 -9.98 8.96
C HIS A 335 -4.75 -8.77 8.43
N CYS A 336 -5.40 -7.62 8.42
CA CYS A 336 -4.81 -6.43 7.82
C CYS A 336 -5.14 -5.15 8.57
N MET A 337 -4.21 -4.21 8.49
CA MET A 337 -4.34 -2.84 9.00
C MET A 337 -3.98 -1.84 7.92
N ALA A 338 -4.67 -0.71 7.88
CA ALA A 338 -4.32 0.43 7.05
C ALA A 338 -4.57 1.74 7.78
N GLU A 339 -3.77 2.77 7.52
CA GLU A 339 -4.08 4.14 7.92
C GLU A 339 -4.66 4.88 6.72
N ILE A 340 -5.87 5.42 6.88
CA ILE A 340 -6.61 6.09 5.82
C ILE A 340 -7.18 7.39 6.38
N GLY A 341 -6.82 8.52 5.79
CA GLY A 341 -7.27 9.82 6.25
C GLY A 341 -6.92 10.11 7.72
N GLY A 342 -5.87 9.48 8.26
CA GLY A 342 -5.45 9.60 9.64
C GLY A 342 -6.16 8.67 10.64
N GLN A 343 -6.96 7.73 10.16
CA GLN A 343 -7.68 6.76 11.00
C GLN A 343 -7.19 5.33 10.72
N LEU A 344 -7.17 4.50 11.77
CA LEU A 344 -6.82 3.08 11.67
C LEU A 344 -8.04 2.28 11.19
N TRP A 345 -7.84 1.52 10.12
CA TRP A 345 -8.80 0.58 9.57
C TRP A 345 -8.27 -0.83 9.67
N ILE A 346 -9.14 -1.80 9.88
CA ILE A 346 -8.80 -3.22 9.96
C ILE A 346 -9.70 -4.07 9.08
N GLY A 347 -9.13 -5.14 8.53
CA GLY A 347 -9.86 -6.22 7.88
C GLY A 347 -9.85 -7.46 8.75
N THR A 348 -10.98 -8.19 8.82
CA THR A 348 -11.23 -9.19 9.84
C THR A 348 -11.70 -10.54 9.28
N TRP A 349 -11.61 -11.58 10.10
CA TRP A 349 -12.17 -12.93 9.94
C TRP A 349 -12.91 -13.33 11.24
N PRO A 350 -13.98 -14.17 11.23
CA PRO A 350 -14.50 -14.94 10.09
C PRO A 350 -15.60 -14.25 9.26
N GLN A 351 -16.05 -13.08 9.59
CA GLN A 351 -17.25 -12.50 9.01
C GLN A 351 -17.00 -11.45 7.93
N GLY A 352 -15.72 -11.11 7.66
CA GLY A 352 -15.35 -10.17 6.60
C GLY A 352 -15.75 -8.72 6.89
N TYR A 353 -15.76 -8.29 8.16
CA TYR A 353 -15.97 -6.90 8.50
C TYR A 353 -14.74 -6.06 8.20
N VAL A 354 -14.97 -4.87 7.69
CA VAL A 354 -14.01 -3.78 7.68
C VAL A 354 -14.41 -2.79 8.77
N LEU A 355 -13.53 -2.58 9.74
CA LEU A 355 -13.78 -1.73 10.90
C LEU A 355 -12.82 -0.56 10.92
N ARG A 356 -13.30 0.59 11.40
CA ARG A 356 -12.52 1.81 11.60
C ARG A 356 -12.47 2.17 13.08
N LEU A 357 -11.27 2.46 13.58
CA LEU A 357 -11.07 2.89 14.96
C LEU A 357 -11.32 4.40 15.07
N GLU A 358 -12.25 4.79 15.92
CA GLU A 358 -12.56 6.18 16.23
C GLU A 358 -11.65 6.72 17.35
N ASP A 359 -11.49 8.03 17.45
CA ASP A 359 -10.73 8.69 18.51
C ASP A 359 -11.23 8.33 19.93
N SER A 360 -12.48 7.92 20.06
CA SER A 360 -13.08 7.43 21.30
C SER A 360 -12.59 6.04 21.73
N GLY A 361 -11.83 5.34 20.86
CA GLY A 361 -11.44 3.93 21.05
C GLY A 361 -12.55 2.93 20.67
N GLN A 362 -13.65 3.39 20.07
CA GLN A 362 -14.73 2.54 19.60
C GLN A 362 -14.54 2.18 18.14
N TRP A 363 -15.01 0.99 17.74
CA TRP A 363 -15.01 0.54 16.35
C TRP A 363 -16.30 0.92 15.65
N THR A 364 -16.16 1.57 14.51
CA THR A 364 -17.25 1.79 13.55
C THR A 364 -17.21 0.69 12.48
N ASN A 365 -18.31 -0.04 12.33
CA ASN A 365 -18.48 -1.00 11.23
C ASN A 365 -18.72 -0.23 9.93
N THR A 366 -17.80 -0.36 8.97
CA THR A 366 -17.88 0.29 7.66
C THR A 366 -18.38 -0.64 6.56
N GLY A 367 -18.65 -1.91 6.87
CA GLY A 367 -19.22 -2.89 5.96
C GLY A 367 -18.82 -4.32 6.29
N ARG A 368 -19.70 -5.25 5.93
CA ARG A 368 -19.45 -6.68 5.86
C ARG A 368 -19.32 -7.09 4.39
N LEU A 369 -18.18 -7.65 4.03
CA LEU A 369 -17.84 -7.98 2.64
C LEU A 369 -17.88 -9.49 2.41
N GLY A 370 -17.92 -9.89 1.14
CA GLY A 370 -17.94 -11.29 0.76
C GLY A 370 -19.34 -11.83 0.51
N ILE A 371 -19.55 -13.10 0.82
CA ILE A 371 -20.84 -13.77 0.66
C ILE A 371 -21.80 -13.32 1.78
N PRO A 372 -23.09 -13.09 1.48
CA PRO A 372 -24.05 -12.64 2.47
C PRO A 372 -24.16 -13.53 3.70
N GLU A 373 -24.53 -12.94 4.84
CA GLU A 373 -24.79 -13.62 6.10
C GLU A 373 -25.85 -14.71 5.93
N GLY A 374 -25.65 -15.86 6.59
CA GLY A 374 -26.51 -17.02 6.49
C GLY A 374 -26.27 -17.93 5.27
N LEU A 375 -25.45 -17.48 4.30
CA LEU A 375 -25.01 -18.31 3.18
C LEU A 375 -23.58 -18.82 3.35
N PHE A 376 -22.71 -18.01 3.96
CA PHE A 376 -21.32 -18.38 4.23
C PHE A 376 -20.77 -17.54 5.37
N GLU A 377 -20.14 -18.16 6.36
CA GLU A 377 -19.71 -17.48 7.59
C GLU A 377 -18.19 -17.27 7.69
N CYS A 378 -17.43 -17.73 6.69
CA CYS A 378 -15.96 -17.66 6.71
C CYS A 378 -15.41 -16.59 5.73
N ASN A 379 -16.06 -15.43 5.62
CA ASN A 379 -15.51 -14.31 4.87
C ASN A 379 -14.28 -13.72 5.57
N GLU A 380 -13.27 -13.38 4.79
CA GLU A 380 -12.00 -12.86 5.31
C GLU A 380 -11.53 -11.68 4.47
N VAL A 381 -11.21 -10.58 5.14
CA VAL A 381 -10.56 -9.43 4.50
C VAL A 381 -9.06 -9.60 4.65
N MET A 382 -8.42 -9.99 3.54
CA MET A 382 -7.00 -10.34 3.48
C MET A 382 -6.09 -9.11 3.46
N ASP A 383 -6.49 -8.05 2.76
CA ASP A 383 -5.69 -6.85 2.60
C ASP A 383 -6.57 -5.61 2.39
N LEU A 384 -6.03 -4.45 2.78
CA LEU A 384 -6.64 -3.13 2.63
C LEU A 384 -5.63 -2.17 2.00
N ARG A 385 -6.00 -1.48 0.91
CA ARG A 385 -5.12 -0.55 0.25
C ARG A 385 -5.84 0.67 -0.31
N VAL A 386 -5.24 1.85 -0.13
CA VAL A 386 -5.65 3.06 -0.85
C VAL A 386 -5.00 3.08 -2.23
N TYR A 387 -5.82 3.24 -3.26
CA TYR A 387 -5.37 3.43 -4.63
C TYR A 387 -6.24 4.47 -5.32
N ASN A 388 -5.61 5.45 -5.96
CA ASN A 388 -6.24 6.56 -6.66
C ASN A 388 -7.40 7.21 -5.89
N GLY A 389 -7.15 7.57 -4.62
CA GLY A 389 -8.11 8.27 -3.76
C GLY A 389 -9.25 7.42 -3.18
N LYS A 390 -9.20 6.07 -3.31
CA LYS A 390 -10.22 5.17 -2.74
C LYS A 390 -9.59 3.99 -2.02
N LEU A 391 -10.30 3.47 -1.01
CA LEU A 391 -9.93 2.25 -0.31
C LEU A 391 -10.43 1.03 -1.07
N TYR A 392 -9.56 0.02 -1.21
CA TYR A 392 -9.86 -1.29 -1.75
C TYR A 392 -9.60 -2.37 -0.71
N ALA A 393 -10.39 -3.45 -0.78
CA ALA A 393 -10.28 -4.62 0.08
C ALA A 393 -10.13 -5.88 -0.77
N ALA A 394 -9.20 -6.74 -0.37
CA ALA A 394 -8.97 -8.08 -0.93
C ALA A 394 -9.63 -9.13 -0.05
N LEU A 395 -10.30 -10.12 -0.62
CA LEU A 395 -11.12 -11.05 0.13
C LEU A 395 -10.94 -12.53 -0.22
N ILE A 396 -11.24 -13.37 0.77
CA ILE A 396 -11.89 -14.66 0.68
C ILE A 396 -13.39 -14.41 0.96
N PRO A 397 -14.31 -15.10 0.29
CA PRO A 397 -14.14 -16.11 -0.75
C PRO A 397 -14.09 -15.51 -2.16
N LYS A 398 -13.92 -16.41 -3.14
CA LYS A 398 -14.08 -16.12 -4.58
C LYS A 398 -13.08 -15.10 -5.13
N SER A 399 -11.94 -14.89 -4.46
CA SER A 399 -10.90 -13.93 -4.89
C SER A 399 -11.49 -12.56 -5.23
N GLN A 400 -12.29 -12.01 -4.34
CA GLN A 400 -13.00 -10.75 -4.57
C GLN A 400 -12.13 -9.54 -4.28
N VAL A 401 -12.32 -8.48 -5.06
CA VAL A 401 -11.82 -7.13 -4.78
C VAL A 401 -13.01 -6.19 -4.67
N TRP A 402 -13.08 -5.47 -3.55
CA TRP A 402 -14.13 -4.51 -3.25
C TRP A 402 -13.55 -3.10 -3.12
N ARG A 403 -14.36 -2.08 -3.45
CA ARG A 403 -14.02 -0.67 -3.29
C ARG A 403 -15.00 0.01 -2.35
N TYR A 404 -14.47 0.74 -1.37
CA TYR A 404 -15.27 1.57 -0.47
C TYR A 404 -15.76 2.81 -1.18
N GLU A 405 -17.05 3.09 -1.09
CA GLU A 405 -17.64 4.29 -1.71
C GLU A 405 -17.81 5.40 -0.67
N ALA A 406 -18.71 5.24 0.27
CA ALA A 406 -18.93 6.09 1.43
C ALA A 406 -19.98 5.43 2.34
N ASP A 407 -20.09 5.89 3.59
CA ASP A 407 -21.20 5.57 4.51
C ASP A 407 -21.53 4.07 4.62
N GLY A 408 -20.49 3.24 4.64
CA GLY A 408 -20.64 1.79 4.74
C GLY A 408 -20.98 1.08 3.44
N ASN A 409 -21.01 1.79 2.31
CA ASN A 409 -21.28 1.21 0.99
C ASN A 409 -19.99 0.76 0.33
N TRP A 410 -20.03 -0.44 -0.25
CA TRP A 410 -18.93 -1.04 -0.99
C TRP A 410 -19.40 -1.55 -2.34
N THR A 411 -18.56 -1.41 -3.35
CA THR A 411 -18.78 -1.92 -4.70
C THR A 411 -17.86 -3.11 -4.97
N LEU A 412 -18.43 -4.26 -5.33
CA LEU A 412 -17.66 -5.39 -5.85
C LEU A 412 -17.06 -5.00 -7.20
N MET A 413 -15.73 -5.00 -7.27
CA MET A 413 -14.98 -4.66 -8.49
C MET A 413 -14.78 -5.86 -9.40
N ASN A 414 -14.48 -7.02 -8.82
CA ASN A 414 -14.32 -8.29 -9.56
C ASN A 414 -14.24 -9.48 -8.61
N SER A 415 -14.49 -10.68 -9.17
CA SER A 415 -14.14 -11.99 -8.61
C SER A 415 -13.12 -12.63 -9.54
N LEU A 416 -11.83 -12.60 -9.16
CA LEU A 416 -10.71 -12.83 -10.09
C LEU A 416 -10.47 -14.31 -10.40
N ALA A 417 -10.81 -15.21 -9.47
CA ALA A 417 -10.52 -16.64 -9.58
C ALA A 417 -11.75 -17.53 -9.36
N SER A 418 -12.96 -16.99 -9.46
CA SER A 418 -14.18 -17.76 -9.30
C SER A 418 -15.01 -17.81 -10.57
N ARG A 419 -15.79 -18.89 -10.72
CA ARG A 419 -16.75 -19.00 -11.82
C ARG A 419 -18.13 -18.47 -11.38
N PRO A 420 -18.89 -17.83 -12.28
CA PRO A 420 -20.19 -17.27 -11.93
C PRO A 420 -21.24 -18.30 -11.46
N ASP A 421 -21.11 -19.55 -11.88
CA ASP A 421 -22.02 -20.66 -11.60
C ASP A 421 -21.68 -21.41 -10.30
N TRP A 422 -20.58 -21.08 -9.62
CA TRP A 422 -20.22 -21.72 -8.37
C TRP A 422 -21.09 -21.25 -7.21
N LEU A 423 -21.52 -22.22 -6.39
CA LEU A 423 -22.30 -21.95 -5.19
C LEU A 423 -21.39 -21.56 -4.00
N PRO A 424 -21.95 -21.00 -2.92
CA PRO A 424 -21.17 -20.60 -1.73
C PRO A 424 -20.40 -21.72 -1.05
N ASP A 425 -20.86 -22.95 -1.13
CA ASP A 425 -20.26 -24.15 -0.55
C ASP A 425 -19.31 -24.91 -1.50
N ASP A 426 -19.13 -24.40 -2.72
CA ASP A 426 -18.18 -24.97 -3.66
C ASP A 426 -16.72 -24.63 -3.27
N VAL A 427 -15.77 -25.38 -3.82
CA VAL A 427 -14.33 -25.22 -3.51
C VAL A 427 -13.78 -23.85 -3.80
N ASP A 428 -14.35 -23.09 -4.72
CA ASP A 428 -13.94 -21.71 -5.03
C ASP A 428 -14.21 -20.74 -3.89
N THR A 429 -15.01 -21.10 -2.89
CA THR A 429 -15.24 -20.25 -1.71
C THR A 429 -13.96 -19.95 -0.97
N TRP A 430 -12.95 -20.80 -1.05
CA TRP A 430 -11.66 -20.60 -0.41
C TRP A 430 -10.61 -19.94 -1.30
N CYS A 431 -10.95 -19.66 -2.56
CA CYS A 431 -10.10 -18.84 -3.41
C CYS A 431 -10.03 -17.41 -2.87
N ARG A 432 -8.84 -16.83 -2.88
CA ARG A 432 -8.56 -15.53 -2.26
C ARG A 432 -7.83 -14.57 -3.18
N VAL A 433 -7.99 -13.28 -2.93
CA VAL A 433 -6.95 -12.31 -3.25
C VAL A 433 -6.05 -12.23 -2.02
N THR A 434 -4.80 -12.64 -2.16
CA THR A 434 -3.85 -12.75 -1.05
C THR A 434 -3.30 -11.40 -0.63
N CYS A 435 -3.05 -10.51 -1.58
CA CYS A 435 -2.50 -9.19 -1.32
C CYS A 435 -2.81 -8.20 -2.44
N LEU A 436 -2.76 -6.91 -2.11
CA LEU A 436 -2.87 -5.77 -3.01
C LEU A 436 -1.55 -4.98 -3.01
N ASN A 437 -1.14 -4.49 -4.18
CA ASN A 437 0.04 -3.63 -4.31
C ASN A 437 -0.17 -2.57 -5.40
N ALA A 438 0.56 -1.47 -5.34
CA ALA A 438 0.61 -0.48 -6.42
C ALA A 438 1.83 -0.74 -7.30
N TYR A 439 1.62 -0.84 -8.61
CA TYR A 439 2.68 -0.98 -9.59
C TYR A 439 2.30 -0.36 -10.93
N SER A 440 3.20 0.44 -11.49
CA SER A 440 3.04 1.07 -12.81
C SER A 440 1.69 1.78 -13.00
N GLY A 441 1.25 2.49 -11.94
CA GLY A 441 -0.03 3.20 -11.93
C GLY A 441 -1.27 2.31 -11.87
N GLN A 442 -1.14 1.04 -11.48
CA GLN A 442 -2.23 0.09 -11.33
C GLN A 442 -2.31 -0.43 -9.89
N LEU A 443 -3.50 -0.87 -9.47
CA LEU A 443 -3.68 -1.67 -8.26
C LEU A 443 -3.54 -3.14 -8.66
N CYS A 444 -2.44 -3.78 -8.28
CA CYS A 444 -2.20 -5.19 -8.50
C CYS A 444 -2.85 -6.02 -7.40
N ALA A 445 -3.50 -7.12 -7.82
CA ALA A 445 -4.14 -8.11 -6.94
C ALA A 445 -3.59 -9.49 -7.28
N ALA A 446 -3.07 -10.20 -6.27
CA ALA A 446 -2.58 -11.56 -6.43
C ALA A 446 -3.65 -12.58 -6.01
N THR A 447 -3.79 -13.67 -6.75
CA THR A 447 -4.75 -14.73 -6.44
C THR A 447 -4.08 -15.96 -5.83
N GLY A 448 -4.85 -16.71 -5.04
CA GLY A 448 -4.40 -17.93 -4.42
C GLY A 448 -5.55 -18.76 -3.85
N SER A 449 -5.21 -19.94 -3.32
CA SER A 449 -6.13 -20.79 -2.58
C SER A 449 -5.45 -21.37 -1.34
N CYS A 450 -6.22 -21.68 -0.31
CA CYS A 450 -5.74 -22.38 0.88
C CYS A 450 -6.02 -23.88 0.88
N PHE A 451 -6.53 -24.43 -0.22
CA PHE A 451 -6.76 -25.87 -0.37
C PHE A 451 -5.91 -26.49 -1.47
N SER A 452 -5.83 -27.81 -1.46
CA SER A 452 -5.00 -28.56 -2.38
C SER A 452 -5.44 -28.39 -3.84
N ARG A 453 -4.48 -28.52 -4.75
CA ARG A 453 -4.72 -28.55 -6.19
C ARG A 453 -5.76 -29.57 -6.63
N ALA A 454 -5.81 -30.75 -5.98
CA ALA A 454 -6.75 -31.79 -6.34
C ALA A 454 -8.21 -31.36 -6.18
N GLU A 455 -8.47 -30.41 -5.29
CA GLU A 455 -9.81 -29.86 -5.06
C GLU A 455 -10.13 -28.67 -5.99
N HIS A 456 -9.11 -28.09 -6.64
CA HIS A 456 -9.22 -26.91 -7.49
C HIS A 456 -8.86 -27.15 -8.96
N GLN A 457 -8.90 -28.40 -9.44
CA GLN A 457 -8.48 -28.74 -10.80
C GLN A 457 -9.13 -27.85 -11.87
N ASP A 458 -10.38 -27.47 -11.69
CA ASP A 458 -11.08 -26.58 -12.61
C ASP A 458 -10.73 -25.08 -12.46
N ALA A 459 -10.10 -24.70 -11.34
CA ALA A 459 -9.69 -23.32 -11.05
C ALA A 459 -8.19 -23.07 -11.29
N GLU A 460 -7.41 -24.08 -11.66
CA GLU A 460 -5.95 -23.99 -11.82
C GLU A 460 -5.49 -22.83 -12.70
N ASP A 461 -6.22 -22.55 -13.77
CA ASP A 461 -5.86 -21.47 -14.70
C ASP A 461 -6.10 -20.08 -14.12
N THR A 462 -6.92 -19.94 -13.07
CA THR A 462 -7.26 -18.64 -12.47
C THR A 462 -6.54 -18.38 -11.15
N LEU A 463 -5.99 -19.43 -10.51
CA LEU A 463 -5.22 -19.31 -9.27
C LEU A 463 -3.75 -19.03 -9.51
N GLY A 464 -3.09 -18.41 -8.53
CA GLY A 464 -1.67 -18.11 -8.61
C GLY A 464 -1.32 -17.08 -9.68
N ARG A 465 -2.24 -16.18 -10.02
CA ARG A 465 -2.08 -15.10 -11.00
C ARG A 465 -1.97 -13.74 -10.33
N VAL A 466 -1.46 -12.80 -11.09
CA VAL A 466 -1.48 -11.38 -10.73
C VAL A 466 -2.33 -10.62 -11.75
N HIS A 467 -3.20 -9.76 -11.25
CA HIS A 467 -4.08 -8.90 -12.06
C HIS A 467 -3.86 -7.45 -11.71
N GLY A 468 -3.91 -6.54 -12.69
CA GLY A 468 -3.82 -5.10 -12.51
C GLY A 468 -5.16 -4.41 -12.76
N LEU A 469 -5.61 -3.57 -11.83
CA LEU A 469 -6.78 -2.70 -11.98
C LEU A 469 -6.33 -1.27 -12.25
N ARG A 470 -6.87 -0.66 -13.29
CA ARG A 470 -6.78 0.78 -13.56
C ARG A 470 -8.12 1.43 -13.29
N THR A 471 -8.15 2.44 -12.40
CA THR A 471 -9.28 3.36 -12.25
C THR A 471 -8.76 4.77 -12.45
N GLY A 472 -9.45 5.58 -13.26
CA GLY A 472 -8.92 6.88 -13.63
C GLY A 472 -7.60 6.78 -14.41
N GLN A 473 -6.64 7.61 -14.07
CA GLN A 473 -5.31 7.64 -14.67
C GLN A 473 -4.25 7.96 -13.60
N VAL A 474 -3.25 7.10 -13.45
CA VAL A 474 -2.22 7.23 -12.41
C VAL A 474 -0.83 7.17 -13.01
N CYS A 475 0.03 8.12 -12.62
CA CYS A 475 1.48 8.07 -12.79
C CYS A 475 2.10 7.60 -11.48
N SER A 476 3.03 6.66 -11.52
CA SER A 476 3.76 6.18 -10.34
C SER A 476 5.26 6.26 -10.59
N HIS A 477 5.98 6.94 -9.69
CA HIS A 477 7.44 6.90 -9.62
C HIS A 477 7.83 5.96 -8.48
N GLU A 478 8.23 4.75 -8.84
CA GLU A 478 8.40 3.62 -7.93
C GLU A 478 9.88 3.40 -7.54
N HIS A 479 10.60 4.52 -7.41
CA HIS A 479 11.92 4.59 -6.80
C HIS A 479 11.84 5.48 -5.56
N ASP A 480 12.61 5.13 -4.53
CA ASP A 480 12.67 5.95 -3.31
C ASP A 480 13.30 7.31 -3.61
N ILE A 481 12.56 8.40 -3.37
CA ILE A 481 13.04 9.77 -3.60
C ILE A 481 13.97 10.28 -2.49
N GLY A 482 14.23 9.48 -1.45
CA GLY A 482 15.06 9.85 -0.32
C GLY A 482 14.39 10.83 0.66
N ALA A 483 15.17 11.26 1.66
CA ALA A 483 14.74 12.18 2.71
C ALA A 483 15.20 13.64 2.47
N GLY A 484 15.81 13.93 1.34
CA GLY A 484 16.19 15.27 0.92
C GLY A 484 15.04 16.09 0.35
N TRP A 485 15.28 17.37 0.10
CA TRP A 485 14.33 18.20 -0.64
C TRP A 485 14.21 17.71 -2.09
N THR A 486 12.99 17.47 -2.51
CA THR A 486 12.64 16.99 -3.85
C THR A 486 11.59 17.91 -4.47
N HIS A 487 11.82 18.37 -5.70
CA HIS A 487 10.80 19.06 -6.49
C HIS A 487 9.92 18.03 -7.19
N VAL A 488 8.61 18.13 -7.02
CA VAL A 488 7.60 17.28 -7.64
C VAL A 488 6.68 18.12 -8.49
N ALA A 489 6.42 17.70 -9.74
CA ALA A 489 5.41 18.35 -10.57
C ALA A 489 4.51 17.33 -11.27
N ALA A 490 3.20 17.57 -11.18
CA ALA A 490 2.13 16.76 -11.76
C ALA A 490 1.47 17.54 -12.89
N VAL A 491 1.49 17.01 -14.12
CA VAL A 491 1.01 17.69 -15.31
C VAL A 491 -0.05 16.87 -16.02
N ARG A 492 -1.15 17.54 -16.41
CA ARG A 492 -2.13 17.00 -17.34
C ARG A 492 -2.16 17.84 -18.61
N GLN A 493 -2.09 17.17 -19.76
CA GLN A 493 -2.27 17.79 -21.08
C GLN A 493 -3.12 16.89 -21.98
N GLY A 494 -4.37 17.27 -22.21
CA GLY A 494 -5.31 16.45 -22.95
C GLY A 494 -5.52 15.09 -22.25
N LYS A 495 -5.17 14.01 -22.91
CA LYS A 495 -5.25 12.64 -22.39
C LYS A 495 -3.99 12.17 -21.66
N GLU A 496 -2.93 12.96 -21.62
CA GLU A 496 -1.68 12.58 -20.99
C GLU A 496 -1.55 13.18 -19.59
N THR A 497 -1.13 12.34 -18.64
CA THR A 497 -0.67 12.76 -17.32
C THR A 497 0.80 12.37 -17.14
N ARG A 498 1.57 13.29 -16.56
CA ARG A 498 3.02 13.16 -16.39
C ARG A 498 3.40 13.54 -14.98
N LEU A 499 4.35 12.81 -14.43
CA LEU A 499 4.97 13.11 -13.16
C LEU A 499 6.45 13.45 -13.38
N TYR A 500 6.89 14.55 -12.80
CA TYR A 500 8.28 15.01 -12.85
C TYR A 500 8.87 15.00 -11.44
N ILE A 501 10.11 14.53 -11.32
CA ILE A 501 10.90 14.56 -10.09
C ILE A 501 12.20 15.31 -10.38
N ASN A 502 12.49 16.34 -9.60
CA ASN A 502 13.67 17.21 -9.75
C ASN A 502 13.87 17.71 -11.20
N GLY A 503 12.76 18.09 -11.85
CA GLY A 503 12.75 18.63 -13.22
C GLY A 503 12.86 17.58 -14.33
N GLY A 504 13.13 16.31 -14.02
CA GLY A 504 13.14 15.18 -14.95
C GLY A 504 11.77 14.52 -15.06
N LEU A 505 11.37 14.07 -16.27
CA LEU A 505 10.18 13.23 -16.46
C LEU A 505 10.45 11.88 -15.78
N ALA A 506 9.68 11.57 -14.73
CA ALA A 506 9.84 10.38 -13.93
C ALA A 506 8.81 9.28 -14.26
N ALA A 507 7.59 9.68 -14.60
CA ALA A 507 6.55 8.72 -14.99
C ALA A 507 5.57 9.35 -15.98
N LEU A 508 5.04 8.50 -16.85
CA LEU A 508 3.96 8.77 -17.76
C LEU A 508 2.85 7.74 -17.48
N ALA A 509 1.60 8.19 -17.31
CA ALA A 509 0.52 7.25 -17.14
C ALA A 509 0.29 6.44 -18.41
N HIS A 510 -0.13 5.20 -18.23
CA HIS A 510 -0.61 4.37 -19.36
C HIS A 510 -1.69 5.09 -20.14
N ALA A 511 -1.77 4.81 -21.44
CA ALA A 511 -2.80 5.39 -22.30
C ALA A 511 -4.17 5.18 -21.65
N PRO A 512 -4.97 6.24 -21.49
CA PRO A 512 -6.24 6.14 -20.82
C PRO A 512 -7.22 5.31 -21.64
N VAL A 513 -8.05 4.54 -20.96
CA VAL A 513 -9.21 3.86 -21.57
C VAL A 513 -10.24 4.89 -22.05
N ARG A 514 -10.25 6.09 -21.43
CA ARG A 514 -11.04 7.27 -21.84
C ARG A 514 -10.13 8.36 -22.38
N THR A 515 -10.67 9.14 -23.30
CA THR A 515 -9.95 10.27 -23.91
C THR A 515 -10.07 11.57 -23.09
N THR A 516 -11.06 11.66 -22.21
CA THR A 516 -11.36 12.87 -21.43
C THR A 516 -11.79 12.49 -20.02
N PHE A 517 -11.22 13.15 -19.01
CA PHE A 517 -11.64 13.11 -17.63
C PHE A 517 -12.13 14.50 -17.21
N ASP A 518 -13.32 14.57 -16.62
CA ASP A 518 -13.84 15.80 -15.99
C ASP A 518 -13.58 15.75 -14.48
N LEU A 519 -12.61 16.52 -14.04
CA LEU A 519 -12.18 16.58 -12.65
C LEU A 519 -12.95 17.63 -11.84
N SER A 520 -14.03 18.19 -12.39
CA SER A 520 -14.83 19.22 -11.72
C SER A 520 -15.42 18.67 -10.43
N ASN A 521 -15.14 19.33 -9.31
CA ASN A 521 -15.76 19.08 -8.03
C ASN A 521 -15.70 20.35 -7.15
N THR A 522 -16.46 20.36 -6.08
CA THR A 522 -16.55 21.46 -5.10
C THR A 522 -15.85 21.15 -3.78
N SER A 523 -15.07 20.07 -3.73
CA SER A 523 -14.27 19.75 -2.54
C SER A 523 -13.19 20.80 -2.30
N PRO A 524 -12.84 21.08 -1.05
CA PRO A 524 -11.69 21.90 -0.74
C PRO A 524 -10.40 21.32 -1.36
N LEU A 525 -9.44 22.18 -1.66
CA LEU A 525 -8.07 21.76 -1.93
C LEU A 525 -7.36 21.62 -0.59
N TYR A 526 -6.68 20.51 -0.40
CA TYR A 526 -5.83 20.26 0.76
C TYR A 526 -4.36 20.20 0.36
N ILE A 527 -3.50 20.78 1.19
CA ILE A 527 -2.05 20.61 1.14
C ILE A 527 -1.64 19.86 2.42
N GLY A 528 -0.89 18.78 2.27
CA GLY A 528 -0.44 17.92 3.36
C GLY A 528 -1.51 16.97 3.91
N TYR A 529 -2.61 16.75 3.17
CA TYR A 529 -3.69 15.84 3.56
C TYR A 529 -4.52 15.41 2.35
N GLY A 530 -5.08 14.21 2.44
CA GLY A 530 -6.04 13.66 1.48
C GLY A 530 -6.52 12.27 1.88
N THR A 531 -7.00 11.50 0.90
CA THR A 531 -7.55 10.16 1.15
C THR A 531 -6.48 9.17 1.59
N GLN A 532 -5.22 9.34 1.12
CA GLN A 532 -4.15 8.47 1.60
C GLN A 532 -3.98 8.65 3.12
N THR A 533 -3.54 9.79 3.57
CA THR A 533 -3.47 10.21 4.98
C THR A 533 -2.82 11.60 5.10
N TYR A 534 -2.51 12.02 6.33
CA TYR A 534 -1.72 13.22 6.63
C TYR A 534 -0.27 13.04 6.19
N PHE A 535 0.28 14.04 5.51
CA PHE A 535 1.68 14.04 5.11
C PHE A 535 2.62 14.14 6.32
N LYS A 536 3.69 13.35 6.33
CA LYS A 536 4.77 13.46 7.31
C LYS A 536 6.03 13.96 6.66
N GLY A 537 6.40 15.21 6.95
CA GLY A 537 7.57 15.87 6.37
C GLY A 537 7.38 17.37 6.24
N ALA A 538 8.08 18.01 5.32
CA ALA A 538 7.94 19.42 5.04
C ALA A 538 7.51 19.67 3.58
N ILE A 539 6.71 20.70 3.36
CA ILE A 539 6.26 21.16 2.04
C ILE A 539 6.55 22.66 1.91
N ALA A 540 6.98 23.08 0.74
CA ALA A 540 7.23 24.47 0.38
C ALA A 540 6.88 24.73 -1.08
N ASP A 541 6.69 26.00 -1.44
CA ASP A 541 6.58 26.46 -2.82
C ASP A 541 5.54 25.69 -3.65
N VAL A 542 4.29 25.61 -3.13
CA VAL A 542 3.17 24.94 -3.81
C VAL A 542 2.59 25.89 -4.86
N ARG A 543 2.54 25.43 -6.10
CA ARG A 543 2.07 26.22 -7.25
C ARG A 543 1.01 25.49 -8.05
N MET A 544 0.01 26.20 -8.53
CA MET A 544 -1.03 25.71 -9.44
C MET A 544 -1.07 26.56 -10.71
N TYR A 545 -1.02 25.90 -11.85
CA TYR A 545 -1.13 26.52 -13.17
C TYR A 545 -2.37 25.97 -13.91
N GLY A 546 -3.11 26.85 -14.58
CA GLY A 546 -4.21 26.50 -15.49
C GLY A 546 -3.75 26.05 -16.88
N SER A 547 -2.51 25.60 -17.00
CA SER A 547 -1.90 25.15 -18.25
C SER A 547 -0.90 24.03 -17.98
N ALA A 548 -0.63 23.20 -19.00
CA ALA A 548 0.44 22.21 -18.96
C ALA A 548 1.79 22.94 -19.19
N LEU A 549 2.62 23.00 -18.18
CA LEU A 549 3.97 23.51 -18.32
C LEU A 549 4.84 22.59 -19.19
N THR A 550 5.76 23.19 -19.94
CA THR A 550 6.77 22.44 -20.69
C THR A 550 7.80 21.82 -19.75
N ALA A 551 8.49 20.76 -20.20
CA ALA A 551 9.57 20.13 -19.44
C ALA A 551 10.70 21.14 -19.10
N GLU A 552 10.96 22.14 -19.96
CA GLU A 552 11.93 23.20 -19.73
C GLU A 552 11.48 24.13 -18.59
N ALA A 553 10.20 24.55 -18.58
CA ALA A 553 9.63 25.38 -17.51
C ALA A 553 9.66 24.62 -16.15
N ILE A 554 9.31 23.34 -16.15
CA ILE A 554 9.38 22.50 -14.93
C ILE A 554 10.83 22.36 -14.44
N ARG A 555 11.78 22.19 -15.35
CA ARG A 555 13.21 22.13 -15.00
C ARG A 555 13.67 23.45 -14.38
N SER A 556 13.24 24.58 -14.94
CA SER A 556 13.56 25.91 -14.36
C SER A 556 12.97 26.06 -12.95
N LEU A 557 11.74 25.56 -12.69
CA LEU A 557 11.14 25.57 -11.36
C LEU A 557 11.86 24.66 -10.37
N SER A 558 12.51 23.59 -10.84
CA SER A 558 13.21 22.64 -9.97
C SER A 558 14.55 23.16 -9.46
N VAL A 559 15.16 24.11 -10.15
CA VAL A 559 16.44 24.76 -9.74
C VAL A 559 16.15 25.76 -8.61
N PHE A 560 17.03 25.82 -7.61
CA PHE A 560 17.01 26.89 -6.62
C PHE A 560 17.64 28.13 -7.24
N GLU A 561 16.93 29.25 -7.23
CA GLU A 561 17.58 30.55 -7.37
C GLU A 561 18.27 30.82 -6.03
N GLU A 562 19.60 30.89 -6.03
CA GLU A 562 20.45 31.24 -4.88
C GLU A 562 20.16 32.64 -4.34
#